data_4b8331eac440737fec07317fc11a95b6
#
_entry.id   4b8331eac440737fec07317fc11a95b6
#
_cell.length_a   1.000
_cell.length_b   1.000
_cell.length_c   1.000
_cell.angle_alpha   90.00
_cell.angle_beta   90.00
_cell.angle_gamma   90.00
#
_symmetry.space_group_name_H-M   'P 1'
#
loop_
_entity.id
_entity.type
_entity.pdbx_description
1 polymer ?
#
loop_
_entity_poly.entity_id
_entity_poly.type
_entity_poly.pdbx_seq_one_letter_code
_entity_poly.pdbx_strand_id
1 'polypeptide(L)'
;MRVPAEQIRQQLVSVMRAWGMSDAHAATTAGMMLETDLRGVDSHGISMLPTYDKEFRAGRLNMRPQFKVVREGPATALIDADASLGHPVSVHAMNMAVDKCREIGVAVVSVFNSHHFGAAGCYSRIASDRGAIGMVTSATRGVSMVPTFGAEPVMGTNPLAFAAPARRNPPFQLDMATTTVAAGKVKVYKLNHKPLPSGWVVDGDGKPVTDAETAFSHVFERPDGGITPLGGSRDLGGHKGYGLAVLVHILGGTLAGASFSPLRNRTQRDSDPHNIGHFFMAIDPGAFRDAGDFEADLDDVIDVLHGAKRVDPTQPVMVAGDPERLTRAERLEQGVPIPDDLITQLRSVVAAASVPFVLA
;
A
#
# COMPACT_ATOMS: atom_id res chain seq x y z
N MET A 1 0.40 -20.37 -12.51
CA MET A 1 -0.98 -20.90 -12.50
C MET A 1 -2.00 -19.81 -12.15
N ARG A 2 -3.30 -20.00 -12.48
CA ARG A 2 -4.37 -19.12 -11.99
C ARG A 2 -5.14 -19.79 -10.84
N VAL A 3 -5.33 -19.10 -9.73
CA VAL A 3 -5.93 -19.62 -8.51
C VAL A 3 -7.24 -18.90 -8.23
N PRO A 4 -8.35 -19.61 -7.97
CA PRO A 4 -9.62 -18.98 -7.60
C PRO A 4 -9.48 -18.12 -6.33
N ALA A 5 -10.15 -16.96 -6.32
CA ALA A 5 -10.11 -16.00 -5.20
C ALA A 5 -10.42 -16.64 -3.84
N GLU A 6 -11.41 -17.55 -3.81
CA GLU A 6 -11.82 -18.22 -2.58
C GLU A 6 -10.73 -19.14 -2.01
N GLN A 7 -9.96 -19.83 -2.86
CA GLN A 7 -8.84 -20.66 -2.39
C GLN A 7 -7.72 -19.80 -1.79
N ILE A 8 -7.42 -18.65 -2.41
CA ILE A 8 -6.46 -17.68 -1.83
C ILE A 8 -6.92 -17.23 -0.45
N ARG A 9 -8.20 -16.83 -0.33
CA ARG A 9 -8.77 -16.41 0.95
C ARG A 9 -8.66 -17.51 2.01
N GLN A 10 -9.02 -18.74 1.67
CA GLN A 10 -8.96 -19.89 2.57
C GLN A 10 -7.52 -20.18 3.02
N GLN A 11 -6.56 -20.13 2.09
CA GLN A 11 -5.15 -20.35 2.41
C GLN A 11 -4.61 -19.29 3.37
N LEU A 12 -4.90 -18.01 3.09
CA LEU A 12 -4.48 -16.90 3.94
C LEU A 12 -5.08 -17.02 5.35
N VAL A 13 -6.39 -17.25 5.47
CA VAL A 13 -7.06 -17.41 6.75
C VAL A 13 -6.49 -18.58 7.54
N SER A 14 -6.25 -19.74 6.89
CA SER A 14 -5.72 -20.93 7.60
C SER A 14 -4.32 -20.67 8.16
N VAL A 15 -3.44 -20.02 7.41
CA VAL A 15 -2.09 -19.67 7.88
C VAL A 15 -2.15 -18.65 9.01
N MET A 16 -2.94 -17.56 8.86
CA MET A 16 -3.07 -16.53 9.89
C MET A 16 -3.61 -17.08 11.21
N ARG A 17 -4.57 -18.00 11.15
CA ARG A 17 -5.09 -18.71 12.34
C ARG A 17 -4.02 -19.59 12.98
N ALA A 18 -3.25 -20.33 12.20
CA ALA A 18 -2.15 -21.15 12.71
C ALA A 18 -1.07 -20.32 13.41
N TRP A 19 -0.85 -19.07 12.99
CA TRP A 19 0.01 -18.12 13.69
C TRP A 19 -0.64 -17.53 14.96
N GLY A 20 -1.89 -17.88 15.26
CA GLY A 20 -2.59 -17.48 16.49
C GLY A 20 -3.47 -16.24 16.34
N MET A 21 -3.67 -15.72 15.12
CA MET A 21 -4.55 -14.58 14.86
C MET A 21 -6.02 -14.94 15.16
N SER A 22 -6.78 -14.00 15.71
CA SER A 22 -8.22 -14.18 15.91
C SER A 22 -8.96 -14.35 14.56
N ASP A 23 -10.11 -15.02 14.57
CA ASP A 23 -10.90 -15.24 13.36
C ASP A 23 -11.27 -13.94 12.64
N ALA A 24 -11.63 -12.90 13.39
CA ALA A 24 -11.98 -11.60 12.84
C ALA A 24 -10.77 -10.92 12.16
N HIS A 25 -9.62 -10.91 12.83
CA HIS A 25 -8.40 -10.30 12.27
C HIS A 25 -7.86 -11.11 11.07
N ALA A 26 -7.91 -12.46 11.15
CA ALA A 26 -7.50 -13.32 10.03
C ALA A 26 -8.38 -13.10 8.80
N ALA A 27 -9.70 -13.02 8.97
CA ALA A 27 -10.62 -12.73 7.88
C ALA A 27 -10.39 -11.33 7.27
N THR A 28 -10.18 -10.31 8.11
CA THR A 28 -9.88 -8.95 7.66
C THR A 28 -8.55 -8.89 6.90
N THR A 29 -7.49 -9.47 7.44
CA THR A 29 -6.17 -9.50 6.80
C THR A 29 -6.23 -10.22 5.46
N ALA A 30 -6.81 -11.42 5.43
CA ALA A 30 -6.97 -12.20 4.21
C ALA A 30 -7.83 -11.48 3.16
N GLY A 31 -8.91 -10.80 3.59
CA GLY A 31 -9.76 -10.00 2.72
C GLY A 31 -9.01 -8.84 2.05
N MET A 32 -8.20 -8.08 2.81
CA MET A 32 -7.42 -6.96 2.28
C MET A 32 -6.30 -7.45 1.34
N MET A 33 -5.61 -8.55 1.68
CA MET A 33 -4.59 -9.16 0.82
C MET A 33 -5.20 -9.67 -0.49
N LEU A 34 -6.33 -10.36 -0.42
CA LEU A 34 -7.05 -10.85 -1.61
C LEU A 34 -7.55 -9.69 -2.49
N GLU A 35 -8.15 -8.65 -1.90
CA GLU A 35 -8.61 -7.48 -2.67
C GLU A 35 -7.43 -6.79 -3.38
N THR A 36 -6.25 -6.78 -2.76
CA THR A 36 -5.01 -6.29 -3.36
C THR A 36 -4.60 -7.12 -4.58
N ASP A 37 -4.62 -8.45 -4.45
CA ASP A 37 -4.36 -9.36 -5.57
C ASP A 37 -5.39 -9.21 -6.69
N LEU A 38 -6.68 -9.15 -6.35
CA LEU A 38 -7.76 -8.97 -7.34
C LEU A 38 -7.59 -7.69 -8.15
N ARG A 39 -7.06 -6.63 -7.56
CA ARG A 39 -6.80 -5.34 -8.22
C ARG A 39 -5.50 -5.26 -9.02
N GLY A 40 -4.74 -6.36 -9.09
CA GLY A 40 -3.49 -6.39 -9.87
C GLY A 40 -2.28 -5.83 -9.14
N VAL A 41 -2.37 -5.59 -7.83
CA VAL A 41 -1.23 -5.13 -7.03
C VAL A 41 -0.49 -6.34 -6.43
N ASP A 42 0.01 -7.22 -7.30
CA ASP A 42 0.57 -8.54 -6.97
C ASP A 42 1.72 -8.51 -5.96
N SER A 43 2.36 -7.37 -5.80
CA SER A 43 3.47 -7.19 -4.85
C SER A 43 3.02 -7.03 -3.39
N HIS A 44 1.72 -6.86 -3.12
CA HIS A 44 1.18 -6.49 -1.80
C HIS A 44 0.04 -7.41 -1.33
N GLY A 45 -0.32 -8.43 -2.11
CA GLY A 45 -1.31 -9.46 -1.79
C GLY A 45 -0.67 -10.71 -1.16
N ILE A 46 -1.04 -11.90 -1.65
CA ILE A 46 -0.55 -13.19 -1.14
C ILE A 46 0.98 -13.33 -1.24
N SER A 47 1.62 -12.59 -2.16
CA SER A 47 3.08 -12.55 -2.30
C SER A 47 3.81 -12.01 -1.06
N MET A 48 3.10 -11.32 -0.17
CA MET A 48 3.64 -10.85 1.11
C MET A 48 3.65 -11.92 2.21
N LEU A 49 2.95 -13.04 2.02
CA LEU A 49 2.86 -14.08 3.06
C LEU A 49 4.24 -14.61 3.52
N PRO A 50 5.21 -14.88 2.62
CA PRO A 50 6.56 -15.27 3.03
C PRO A 50 7.29 -14.20 3.87
N THR A 51 7.06 -12.92 3.56
CA THR A 51 7.62 -11.80 4.35
C THR A 51 6.98 -11.75 5.74
N TYR A 52 5.66 -11.92 5.83
CA TYR A 52 4.96 -11.94 7.12
C TYR A 52 5.33 -13.17 7.96
N ASP A 53 5.58 -14.33 7.35
CA ASP A 53 6.11 -15.52 8.04
C ASP A 53 7.48 -15.23 8.67
N LYS A 54 8.38 -14.57 7.93
CA LYS A 54 9.68 -14.15 8.45
C LYS A 54 9.53 -13.22 9.66
N GLU A 55 8.65 -12.22 9.59
CA GLU A 55 8.41 -11.28 10.68
C GLU A 55 7.77 -11.97 11.90
N PHE A 56 6.82 -12.87 11.66
CA PHE A 56 6.18 -13.68 12.70
C PHE A 56 7.21 -14.57 13.43
N ARG A 57 8.04 -15.30 12.69
CA ARG A 57 9.08 -16.18 13.27
C ARG A 57 10.17 -15.42 14.01
N ALA A 58 10.44 -14.18 13.59
CA ALA A 58 11.35 -13.29 14.29
C ALA A 58 10.76 -12.69 15.59
N GLY A 59 9.51 -13.01 15.92
CA GLY A 59 8.83 -12.49 17.11
C GLY A 59 8.46 -11.01 17.06
N ARG A 60 8.46 -10.39 15.86
CA ARG A 60 8.17 -8.97 15.70
C ARG A 60 6.69 -8.64 15.62
N LEU A 61 5.85 -9.64 15.32
CA LEU A 61 4.41 -9.49 15.13
C LEU A 61 3.63 -9.99 16.32
N ASN A 62 2.75 -9.14 16.87
CA ASN A 62 1.72 -9.58 17.79
C ASN A 62 0.49 -10.06 17.00
N MET A 63 0.20 -11.37 17.03
CA MET A 63 -0.93 -11.95 16.30
C MET A 63 -2.26 -11.85 17.08
N ARG A 64 -2.23 -11.40 18.34
CA ARG A 64 -3.42 -11.14 19.18
C ARG A 64 -3.43 -9.71 19.72
N PRO A 65 -3.30 -8.71 18.84
CA PRO A 65 -3.18 -7.34 19.28
C PRO A 65 -4.46 -6.83 19.92
N GLN A 66 -4.28 -5.91 20.87
CA GLN A 66 -5.33 -5.10 21.45
C GLN A 66 -5.10 -3.65 21.06
N PHE A 67 -5.83 -3.17 20.07
CA PHE A 67 -5.71 -1.79 19.60
C PHE A 67 -6.14 -0.83 20.72
N LYS A 68 -5.27 0.11 21.02
CA LYS A 68 -5.52 1.08 22.08
C LYS A 68 -5.60 2.49 21.51
N VAL A 69 -6.75 3.14 21.68
CA VAL A 69 -6.86 4.58 21.45
C VAL A 69 -6.14 5.29 22.59
N VAL A 70 -4.97 5.87 22.29
CA VAL A 70 -4.11 6.53 23.30
C VAL A 70 -4.37 8.02 23.40
N ARG A 71 -4.96 8.62 22.36
CA ARG A 71 -5.47 9.99 22.35
C ARG A 71 -6.72 10.03 21.52
N GLU A 72 -7.72 10.79 21.95
CA GLU A 72 -8.97 10.96 21.21
C GLU A 72 -9.50 12.38 21.37
N GLY A 73 -9.99 12.96 20.29
CA GLY A 73 -10.73 14.20 20.21
C GLY A 73 -11.95 14.04 19.32
N PRO A 74 -12.80 15.05 19.18
CA PRO A 74 -13.98 14.97 18.32
C PRO A 74 -13.63 14.56 16.88
N ALA A 75 -12.62 15.19 16.27
CA ALA A 75 -12.17 14.99 14.90
C ALA A 75 -10.91 14.13 14.77
N THR A 76 -10.30 13.66 15.86
CA THR A 76 -8.97 13.03 15.82
C THR A 76 -8.91 11.80 16.71
N ALA A 77 -8.04 10.83 16.32
CA ALA A 77 -7.61 9.77 17.22
C ALA A 77 -6.17 9.35 16.92
N LEU A 78 -5.48 8.85 17.94
CA LEU A 78 -4.18 8.18 17.82
C LEU A 78 -4.31 6.77 18.40
N ILE A 79 -3.95 5.76 17.60
CA ILE A 79 -4.10 4.34 17.95
C ILE A 79 -2.72 3.69 18.02
N ASP A 80 -2.45 3.01 19.13
CA ASP A 80 -1.38 2.02 19.25
C ASP A 80 -1.87 0.69 18.64
N ALA A 81 -1.19 0.21 17.63
CA ALA A 81 -1.53 -1.04 16.94
C ALA A 81 -0.99 -2.29 17.62
N ASP A 82 -0.29 -2.16 18.75
CA ASP A 82 0.24 -3.28 19.53
C ASP A 82 1.08 -4.27 18.70
N ALA A 83 1.95 -3.74 17.85
CA ALA A 83 2.82 -4.50 16.93
C ALA A 83 2.07 -5.48 15.98
N SER A 84 0.81 -5.20 15.65
CA SER A 84 0.02 -6.01 14.70
C SER A 84 0.49 -5.88 13.27
N LEU A 85 0.11 -6.84 12.39
CA LEU A 85 -0.02 -6.55 10.96
C LEU A 85 -0.94 -5.36 10.76
N GLY A 86 -0.59 -4.49 9.78
CA GLY A 86 -1.30 -3.24 9.60
C GLY A 86 -2.73 -3.36 9.06
N HIS A 87 -3.13 -4.53 8.49
CA HIS A 87 -4.43 -4.69 7.85
C HIS A 87 -5.63 -4.50 8.81
N PRO A 88 -5.72 -5.19 9.96
CA PRO A 88 -6.88 -5.05 10.84
C PRO A 88 -6.99 -3.65 11.45
N VAL A 89 -5.87 -3.08 11.91
CA VAL A 89 -5.87 -1.75 12.52
C VAL A 89 -6.21 -0.65 11.50
N SER A 90 -5.81 -0.82 10.23
CA SER A 90 -6.11 0.15 9.16
C SER A 90 -7.60 0.17 8.80
N VAL A 91 -8.25 -1.00 8.74
CA VAL A 91 -9.71 -1.09 8.58
C VAL A 91 -10.42 -0.42 9.77
N HIS A 92 -9.96 -0.70 10.99
CA HIS A 92 -10.50 -0.07 12.21
C HIS A 92 -10.34 1.44 12.18
N ALA A 93 -9.14 1.95 11.86
CA ALA A 93 -8.83 3.37 11.84
C ALA A 93 -9.60 4.15 10.77
N MET A 94 -9.74 3.60 9.55
CA MET A 94 -10.53 4.26 8.51
C MET A 94 -12.02 4.27 8.86
N ASN A 95 -12.57 3.18 9.39
CA ASN A 95 -13.96 3.18 9.85
C ASN A 95 -14.19 4.23 10.94
N MET A 96 -13.30 4.32 11.93
CA MET A 96 -13.35 5.37 12.98
C MET A 96 -13.29 6.77 12.38
N ALA A 97 -12.42 7.00 11.39
CA ALA A 97 -12.35 8.30 10.71
C ALA A 97 -13.66 8.63 10.00
N VAL A 98 -14.28 7.67 9.30
CA VAL A 98 -15.58 7.86 8.63
C VAL A 98 -16.69 8.11 9.66
N ASP A 99 -16.75 7.37 10.76
CA ASP A 99 -17.75 7.57 11.79
C ASP A 99 -17.66 9.00 12.39
N LYS A 100 -16.45 9.43 12.74
CA LYS A 100 -16.22 10.79 13.26
C LYS A 100 -16.53 11.88 12.22
N CYS A 101 -16.15 11.70 10.95
CA CYS A 101 -16.38 12.74 9.93
C CYS A 101 -17.87 12.97 9.65
N ARG A 102 -18.73 11.98 9.85
CA ARG A 102 -20.18 12.13 9.73
C ARG A 102 -20.76 13.11 10.73
N GLU A 103 -20.15 13.26 11.91
CA GLU A 103 -20.63 14.16 12.95
C GLU A 103 -20.10 15.59 12.77
N ILE A 104 -18.87 15.74 12.25
CA ILE A 104 -18.15 17.03 12.26
C ILE A 104 -17.56 17.46 10.92
N GLY A 105 -17.85 16.71 9.83
CA GLY A 105 -17.44 17.04 8.47
C GLY A 105 -16.07 16.51 8.06
N VAL A 106 -15.08 16.41 8.96
CA VAL A 106 -13.74 15.88 8.68
C VAL A 106 -13.16 15.20 9.91
N ALA A 107 -12.47 14.08 9.71
CA ALA A 107 -11.76 13.42 10.80
C ALA A 107 -10.45 12.79 10.36
N VAL A 108 -9.51 12.69 11.31
CA VAL A 108 -8.18 12.12 11.11
C VAL A 108 -7.89 11.09 12.20
N VAL A 109 -7.44 9.92 11.79
CA VAL A 109 -6.95 8.87 12.69
C VAL A 109 -5.52 8.52 12.31
N SER A 110 -4.59 8.65 13.26
CA SER A 110 -3.20 8.21 13.10
C SER A 110 -2.97 6.90 13.86
N VAL A 111 -2.10 6.07 13.31
CA VAL A 111 -1.72 4.77 13.89
C VAL A 111 -0.20 4.69 14.01
N PHE A 112 0.30 4.17 15.11
CA PHE A 112 1.72 3.84 15.29
C PHE A 112 1.89 2.41 15.84
N ASN A 113 3.13 1.97 16.00
CA ASN A 113 3.46 0.62 16.46
C ASN A 113 2.79 -0.47 15.62
N SER A 114 2.73 -0.25 14.31
CA SER A 114 2.14 -1.15 13.32
C SER A 114 3.23 -1.79 12.46
N HIS A 115 2.81 -2.71 11.61
CA HIS A 115 3.60 -3.30 10.53
C HIS A 115 2.97 -3.00 9.16
N HIS A 116 3.53 -3.61 8.11
CA HIS A 116 3.04 -3.48 6.74
C HIS A 116 1.54 -3.78 6.64
N PHE A 117 0.82 -3.02 5.81
CA PHE A 117 -0.64 -3.06 5.71
C PHE A 117 -1.19 -3.41 4.30
N GLY A 118 -0.32 -3.86 3.38
CA GLY A 118 -0.71 -4.13 1.99
C GLY A 118 -0.85 -2.85 1.17
N ALA A 119 -1.85 -2.79 0.27
CA ALA A 119 -2.12 -1.65 -0.58
C ALA A 119 -2.98 -0.59 0.12
N ALA A 120 -2.54 0.67 0.06
CA ALA A 120 -3.20 1.78 0.74
C ALA A 120 -4.61 2.08 0.18
N GLY A 121 -4.81 1.84 -1.12
CA GLY A 121 -6.09 2.03 -1.80
C GLY A 121 -7.23 1.18 -1.27
N CYS A 122 -6.93 0.03 -0.67
CA CYS A 122 -7.96 -0.80 -0.03
C CYS A 122 -8.65 -0.07 1.12
N TYR A 123 -7.94 0.81 1.82
CA TYR A 123 -8.47 1.53 2.98
C TYR A 123 -9.12 2.86 2.58
N SER A 124 -8.56 3.63 1.63
CA SER A 124 -9.20 4.84 1.13
C SER A 124 -10.58 4.53 0.52
N ARG A 125 -10.71 3.35 -0.09
CA ARG A 125 -11.97 2.86 -0.62
C ARG A 125 -13.05 2.64 0.44
N ILE A 126 -12.69 2.20 1.65
CA ILE A 126 -13.66 2.04 2.75
C ILE A 126 -14.43 3.34 2.98
N ALA A 127 -13.75 4.49 2.89
CA ALA A 127 -14.40 5.78 3.02
C ALA A 127 -15.34 6.05 1.83
N SER A 128 -14.89 5.85 0.58
CA SER A 128 -15.71 6.12 -0.60
C SER A 128 -16.90 5.17 -0.72
N ASP A 129 -16.76 3.90 -0.35
CA ASP A 129 -17.89 2.93 -0.31
C ASP A 129 -18.93 3.33 0.75
N ARG A 130 -18.55 4.18 1.72
CA ARG A 130 -19.44 4.76 2.75
C ARG A 130 -19.82 6.21 2.43
N GLY A 131 -19.56 6.71 1.19
CA GLY A 131 -19.95 8.04 0.74
C GLY A 131 -19.11 9.18 1.32
N ALA A 132 -17.90 8.91 1.80
CA ALA A 132 -16.94 9.91 2.26
C ALA A 132 -15.70 9.95 1.35
N ILE A 133 -15.00 11.06 1.27
CA ILE A 133 -13.68 11.12 0.67
C ILE A 133 -12.69 10.50 1.64
N GLY A 134 -11.83 9.60 1.17
CA GLY A 134 -10.80 8.95 1.98
C GLY A 134 -9.39 9.24 1.51
N MET A 135 -8.47 9.54 2.44
CA MET A 135 -7.04 9.65 2.17
C MET A 135 -6.26 8.75 3.14
N VAL A 136 -5.26 8.05 2.62
CA VAL A 136 -4.40 7.14 3.41
C VAL A 136 -2.95 7.38 3.05
N THR A 137 -2.08 7.44 4.06
CA THR A 137 -0.63 7.42 3.87
C THR A 137 0.05 6.46 4.84
N SER A 138 1.24 5.99 4.47
CA SER A 138 2.06 5.14 5.35
C SER A 138 3.55 5.47 5.21
N ALA A 139 4.21 5.61 6.36
CA ALA A 139 5.67 5.73 6.41
C ALA A 139 6.30 4.33 6.38
N THR A 140 6.83 3.93 5.23
CA THR A 140 7.30 2.54 5.02
C THR A 140 8.59 2.21 5.76
N ARG A 141 8.78 0.90 6.08
CA ARG A 141 9.97 0.38 6.77
C ARG A 141 11.20 0.35 5.86
N GLY A 142 11.02 0.01 4.59
CA GLY A 142 12.12 -0.11 3.63
C GLY A 142 12.74 1.25 3.32
N VAL A 143 14.05 1.29 3.13
CA VAL A 143 14.79 2.48 2.71
C VAL A 143 15.31 2.19 1.33
N SER A 144 14.77 2.85 0.31
CA SER A 144 15.08 2.55 -1.10
C SER A 144 15.08 3.78 -2.02
N MET A 145 14.55 4.92 -1.55
CA MET A 145 14.44 6.14 -2.36
C MET A 145 15.54 7.13 -1.98
N VAL A 146 16.24 7.62 -2.99
CA VAL A 146 17.22 8.71 -2.85
C VAL A 146 16.49 10.06 -2.85
N PRO A 147 16.87 11.01 -1.99
CA PRO A 147 16.38 12.38 -2.08
C PRO A 147 16.91 13.07 -3.34
N THR A 148 16.23 14.13 -3.78
CA THR A 148 16.73 14.94 -4.92
C THR A 148 18.15 15.44 -4.63
N PHE A 149 19.09 15.17 -5.53
CA PHE A 149 20.55 15.40 -5.39
C PHE A 149 21.24 14.55 -4.30
N GLY A 150 20.54 13.59 -3.71
CA GLY A 150 21.15 12.64 -2.78
C GLY A 150 21.81 11.47 -3.51
N ALA A 151 22.78 10.85 -2.85
CA ALA A 151 23.55 9.70 -3.34
C ALA A 151 23.22 8.41 -2.58
N GLU A 152 22.51 8.51 -1.47
CA GLU A 152 22.10 7.37 -0.63
C GLU A 152 20.58 7.35 -0.39
N PRO A 153 19.96 6.19 -0.25
CA PRO A 153 18.55 6.10 0.04
C PRO A 153 18.30 6.45 1.51
N VAL A 154 17.34 7.32 1.76
CA VAL A 154 16.94 7.74 3.13
C VAL A 154 15.45 7.62 3.37
N MET A 155 14.66 7.31 2.35
CA MET A 155 13.21 7.16 2.46
C MET A 155 12.74 5.86 1.82
N GLY A 156 11.57 5.42 2.21
CA GLY A 156 10.89 4.31 1.55
C GLY A 156 9.99 4.78 0.41
N THR A 157 9.18 3.87 -0.10
CA THR A 157 8.24 4.13 -1.20
C THR A 157 7.06 5.00 -0.78
N ASN A 158 6.83 5.16 0.51
CA ASN A 158 5.87 6.07 1.15
C ASN A 158 4.57 6.26 0.36
N PRO A 159 3.64 5.29 0.38
CA PRO A 159 2.45 5.32 -0.45
C PRO A 159 1.44 6.38 0.00
N LEU A 160 0.74 6.92 -0.99
CA LEU A 160 -0.41 7.80 -0.85
C LEU A 160 -1.59 7.18 -1.60
N ALA A 161 -2.74 7.05 -0.94
CA ALA A 161 -3.99 6.66 -1.58
C ALA A 161 -5.08 7.69 -1.29
N PHE A 162 -5.95 7.86 -2.27
CA PHE A 162 -7.10 8.76 -2.19
C PHE A 162 -8.28 8.15 -2.92
N ALA A 163 -9.48 8.21 -2.34
CA ALA A 163 -10.70 7.78 -3.00
C ALA A 163 -11.83 8.78 -2.75
N ALA A 164 -12.68 8.96 -3.73
CA ALA A 164 -13.84 9.85 -3.65
C ALA A 164 -15.07 9.18 -4.26
N PRO A 165 -16.24 9.26 -3.62
CA PRO A 165 -17.46 8.65 -4.13
C PRO A 165 -17.95 9.38 -5.38
N ALA A 166 -18.44 8.64 -6.36
CA ALA A 166 -19.16 9.13 -7.52
C ALA A 166 -20.56 8.48 -7.56
N ARG A 167 -21.48 8.99 -8.38
CA ARG A 167 -22.88 8.55 -8.42
C ARG A 167 -23.15 7.54 -9.54
N ARG A 168 -22.77 7.88 -10.78
CA ARG A 168 -22.93 7.07 -12.01
C ARG A 168 -21.68 6.27 -12.32
N ASN A 169 -20.53 6.91 -12.16
CA ASN A 169 -19.24 6.30 -12.38
C ASN A 169 -18.78 5.50 -11.15
N PRO A 170 -17.85 4.56 -11.33
CA PRO A 170 -17.11 4.00 -10.20
C PRO A 170 -16.39 5.12 -9.42
N PRO A 171 -16.16 4.95 -8.11
CA PRO A 171 -15.40 5.91 -7.33
C PRO A 171 -14.04 6.21 -7.95
N PHE A 172 -13.61 7.49 -7.93
CA PHE A 172 -12.22 7.83 -8.20
C PHE A 172 -11.34 7.16 -7.17
N GLN A 173 -10.26 6.48 -7.59
CA GLN A 173 -9.37 5.78 -6.68
C GLN A 173 -7.92 5.86 -7.14
N LEU A 174 -7.12 6.68 -6.45
CA LEU A 174 -5.67 6.76 -6.61
C LEU A 174 -5.00 5.89 -5.54
N ASP A 175 -4.04 5.06 -5.92
CA ASP A 175 -3.12 4.36 -5.01
C ASP A 175 -1.74 4.32 -5.66
N MET A 176 -0.77 4.97 -5.05
CA MET A 176 0.55 5.12 -5.65
C MET A 176 1.67 5.20 -4.61
N ALA A 177 2.82 4.65 -4.96
CA ALA A 177 4.07 5.01 -4.30
C ALA A 177 4.48 6.45 -4.68
N THR A 178 5.24 7.12 -3.82
CA THR A 178 5.86 8.42 -4.12
C THR A 178 7.22 8.30 -4.79
N THR A 179 7.61 7.08 -5.17
CA THR A 179 8.78 6.77 -6.02
C THR A 179 8.36 6.66 -7.49
N THR A 180 9.31 6.84 -8.41
CA THR A 180 9.06 6.68 -9.85
C THR A 180 8.52 5.29 -10.19
N VAL A 181 8.98 4.28 -9.47
CA VAL A 181 8.57 2.89 -9.64
C VAL A 181 8.50 2.18 -8.29
N ALA A 182 7.64 1.18 -8.17
CA ALA A 182 7.65 0.29 -7.01
C ALA A 182 8.93 -0.57 -7.00
N ALA A 183 9.54 -0.78 -5.82
CA ALA A 183 10.75 -1.59 -5.68
C ALA A 183 10.59 -3.01 -6.25
N GLY A 184 9.41 -3.62 -6.11
CA GLY A 184 9.08 -4.91 -6.70
C GLY A 184 9.22 -4.98 -8.22
N LYS A 185 8.97 -3.88 -8.96
CA LYS A 185 9.16 -3.85 -10.41
C LYS A 185 10.63 -3.99 -10.82
N VAL A 186 11.56 -3.43 -10.05
CA VAL A 186 13.01 -3.61 -10.31
C VAL A 186 13.37 -5.09 -10.23
N LYS A 187 12.86 -5.81 -9.23
CA LYS A 187 13.03 -7.27 -9.11
C LYS A 187 12.43 -8.02 -10.31
N VAL A 188 11.24 -7.65 -10.78
CA VAL A 188 10.61 -8.27 -11.95
C VAL A 188 11.44 -8.06 -13.22
N TYR A 189 12.00 -6.86 -13.43
CA TYR A 189 12.87 -6.59 -14.57
C TYR A 189 14.15 -7.43 -14.53
N LYS A 190 14.79 -7.56 -13.34
CA LYS A 190 15.93 -8.45 -13.14
C LYS A 190 15.59 -9.89 -13.50
N LEU A 191 14.50 -10.46 -12.97
CA LEU A 191 14.08 -11.83 -13.26
C LEU A 191 13.79 -12.09 -14.75
N ASN A 192 13.38 -11.07 -15.50
CA ASN A 192 13.12 -11.16 -16.92
C ASN A 192 14.29 -10.72 -17.79
N HIS A 193 15.46 -10.42 -17.21
CA HIS A 193 16.65 -9.93 -17.93
C HIS A 193 16.36 -8.74 -18.86
N LYS A 194 15.44 -7.85 -18.44
CA LYS A 194 15.05 -6.66 -19.20
C LYS A 194 15.75 -5.42 -18.66
N PRO A 195 16.28 -4.53 -19.53
CA PRO A 195 16.82 -3.27 -19.09
C PRO A 195 15.73 -2.38 -18.50
N LEU A 196 16.05 -1.64 -17.43
CA LEU A 196 15.13 -0.68 -16.82
C LEU A 196 15.00 0.58 -17.70
N PRO A 197 13.84 1.23 -17.69
CA PRO A 197 13.73 2.59 -18.18
C PRO A 197 14.69 3.53 -17.45
N SER A 198 15.36 4.42 -18.21
CA SER A 198 16.23 5.42 -17.63
C SER A 198 15.47 6.33 -16.64
N GLY A 199 16.10 6.65 -15.53
CA GLY A 199 15.52 7.51 -14.49
C GLY A 199 14.72 6.80 -13.41
N TRP A 200 14.57 5.47 -13.46
CA TRP A 200 13.95 4.71 -12.38
C TRP A 200 14.89 4.55 -11.18
N VAL A 201 16.15 4.23 -11.47
CA VAL A 201 17.20 3.96 -10.47
C VAL A 201 18.43 4.80 -10.81
N VAL A 202 19.12 5.27 -9.79
CA VAL A 202 20.42 5.94 -9.89
C VAL A 202 21.46 5.23 -9.05
N ASP A 203 22.73 5.37 -9.45
CA ASP A 203 23.90 4.94 -8.67
C ASP A 203 24.29 5.96 -7.58
N GLY A 204 25.38 5.70 -6.87
CA GLY A 204 25.92 6.59 -5.84
C GLY A 204 26.47 7.94 -6.36
N ASP A 205 26.63 8.10 -7.66
CA ASP A 205 26.98 9.37 -8.31
C ASP A 205 25.73 10.12 -8.85
N GLY A 206 24.54 9.54 -8.68
CA GLY A 206 23.27 10.09 -9.21
C GLY A 206 23.07 9.83 -10.71
N LYS A 207 23.86 8.96 -11.33
CA LYS A 207 23.72 8.60 -12.75
C LYS A 207 22.65 7.53 -12.94
N PRO A 208 21.80 7.62 -13.99
CA PRO A 208 20.78 6.62 -14.29
C PRO A 208 21.39 5.22 -14.50
N VAL A 209 20.78 4.22 -13.87
CA VAL A 209 21.12 2.80 -14.02
C VAL A 209 20.02 2.10 -14.79
N THR A 210 20.37 1.49 -15.94
CA THR A 210 19.41 0.75 -16.78
C THR A 210 19.68 -0.76 -16.79
N ASP A 211 20.87 -1.21 -16.38
CA ASP A 211 21.15 -2.62 -16.18
C ASP A 211 20.39 -3.17 -14.98
N ALA A 212 19.64 -4.26 -15.17
CA ALA A 212 18.70 -4.76 -14.17
C ALA A 212 19.38 -5.38 -12.94
N GLU A 213 20.53 -6.02 -13.10
CA GLU A 213 21.32 -6.58 -11.99
C GLU A 213 21.90 -5.47 -11.14
N THR A 214 22.55 -4.50 -11.76
CA THR A 214 23.12 -3.33 -11.10
C THR A 214 22.05 -2.51 -10.39
N ALA A 215 20.90 -2.27 -11.04
CA ALA A 215 19.76 -1.56 -10.45
C ALA A 215 19.20 -2.29 -9.22
N PHE A 216 19.06 -3.62 -9.31
CA PHE A 216 18.63 -4.43 -8.17
C PHE A 216 19.59 -4.30 -6.99
N SER A 217 20.88 -4.36 -7.25
CA SER A 217 21.91 -4.21 -6.21
C SER A 217 21.80 -2.86 -5.50
N HIS A 218 21.64 -1.74 -6.23
CA HIS A 218 21.46 -0.41 -5.62
C HIS A 218 20.18 -0.29 -4.79
N VAL A 219 19.11 -0.98 -5.16
CA VAL A 219 17.82 -0.87 -4.45
C VAL A 219 17.78 -1.74 -3.20
N PHE A 220 18.45 -2.91 -3.19
CA PHE A 220 18.25 -3.92 -2.15
C PHE A 220 19.51 -4.33 -1.38
N GLU A 221 20.70 -4.08 -1.90
CA GLU A 221 21.94 -4.66 -1.36
C GLU A 221 22.99 -3.62 -0.98
N ARG A 222 23.06 -2.52 -1.74
CA ARG A 222 24.08 -1.48 -1.57
C ARG A 222 23.59 -0.34 -0.68
N PRO A 223 24.52 0.36 0.00
CA PRO A 223 24.17 1.53 0.81
C PRO A 223 24.01 2.81 -0.02
N ASP A 224 24.40 2.80 -1.30
CA ASP A 224 24.42 3.94 -2.21
C ASP A 224 23.51 3.75 -3.43
N GLY A 225 23.05 4.84 -4.02
CA GLY A 225 22.08 4.81 -5.10
C GLY A 225 20.67 4.42 -4.62
N GLY A 226 19.77 4.13 -5.53
CA GLY A 226 18.40 3.71 -5.20
C GLY A 226 17.36 4.19 -6.18
N ILE A 227 16.10 4.02 -5.81
CA ILE A 227 14.94 4.43 -6.64
C ILE A 227 14.81 5.95 -6.56
N THR A 228 14.52 6.58 -7.70
CA THR A 228 14.24 8.02 -7.77
C THR A 228 12.83 8.35 -7.25
N PRO A 229 12.61 9.57 -6.74
CA PRO A 229 11.27 10.06 -6.45
C PRO A 229 10.40 10.10 -7.71
N LEU A 230 9.08 10.10 -7.56
CA LEU A 230 8.14 10.30 -8.65
C LEU A 230 8.50 11.56 -9.47
N GLY A 231 8.60 11.40 -10.78
CA GLY A 231 9.14 12.41 -11.70
C GLY A 231 10.61 12.18 -12.06
N GLY A 232 11.32 11.27 -11.38
CA GLY A 232 12.69 10.89 -11.73
C GLY A 232 13.72 11.99 -11.42
N SER A 233 14.39 12.51 -12.44
CA SER A 233 15.40 13.57 -12.27
C SER A 233 14.79 14.89 -11.81
N ARG A 234 15.66 15.81 -11.33
CA ARG A 234 15.24 17.17 -10.92
C ARG A 234 14.51 17.89 -12.06
N ASP A 235 15.03 17.78 -13.28
CA ASP A 235 14.49 18.47 -14.47
C ASP A 235 13.13 17.93 -14.92
N LEU A 236 12.85 16.64 -14.65
CA LEU A 236 11.55 16.02 -14.89
C LEU A 236 10.56 16.18 -13.73
N GLY A 237 10.97 16.87 -12.66
CA GLY A 237 10.10 17.14 -11.52
C GLY A 237 10.24 16.18 -10.34
N GLY A 238 11.32 15.39 -10.26
CA GLY A 238 11.58 14.47 -9.15
C GLY A 238 11.56 15.12 -7.76
N HIS A 239 11.91 16.41 -7.66
CA HIS A 239 11.78 17.16 -6.41
C HIS A 239 10.32 17.27 -5.92
N LYS A 240 9.33 17.20 -6.82
CA LYS A 240 7.90 17.19 -6.45
C LYS A 240 7.53 15.86 -5.79
N GLY A 241 7.95 14.74 -6.41
CA GLY A 241 7.77 13.40 -5.82
C GLY A 241 8.51 13.24 -4.50
N TYR A 242 9.72 13.80 -4.38
CA TYR A 242 10.43 13.85 -3.11
C TYR A 242 9.65 14.62 -2.04
N GLY A 243 9.11 15.79 -2.38
CA GLY A 243 8.25 16.57 -1.50
C GLY A 243 7.00 15.79 -1.05
N LEU A 244 6.35 15.05 -1.97
CA LEU A 244 5.25 14.15 -1.63
C LEU A 244 5.66 13.03 -0.68
N ALA A 245 6.84 12.41 -0.88
CA ALA A 245 7.34 11.38 0.02
C ALA A 245 7.59 11.89 1.44
N VAL A 246 8.10 13.12 1.57
CA VAL A 246 8.29 13.78 2.87
C VAL A 246 6.94 14.10 3.51
N LEU A 247 5.96 14.61 2.75
CA LEU A 247 4.59 14.85 3.23
C LEU A 247 3.98 13.55 3.77
N VAL A 248 4.08 12.46 3.02
CA VAL A 248 3.59 11.14 3.45
C VAL A 248 4.27 10.69 4.74
N HIS A 249 5.59 10.92 4.87
CA HIS A 249 6.32 10.58 6.10
C HIS A 249 5.89 11.46 7.28
N ILE A 250 5.65 12.76 7.06
CA ILE A 250 5.15 13.65 8.11
C ILE A 250 3.80 13.14 8.64
N LEU A 251 2.86 12.85 7.76
CA LEU A 251 1.52 12.40 8.15
C LEU A 251 1.53 10.98 8.72
N GLY A 252 2.08 10.01 7.97
CA GLY A 252 2.06 8.60 8.34
C GLY A 252 3.10 8.19 9.37
N GLY A 253 4.16 8.96 9.54
CA GLY A 253 5.27 8.64 10.46
C GLY A 253 5.37 9.61 11.63
N THR A 254 5.82 10.84 11.35
CA THR A 254 6.17 11.82 12.40
C THR A 254 4.97 12.20 13.26
N LEU A 255 3.80 12.44 12.64
CA LEU A 255 2.57 12.82 13.34
C LEU A 255 2.11 11.71 14.31
N ALA A 256 2.25 10.46 13.92
CA ALA A 256 1.87 9.30 14.74
C ALA A 256 2.91 8.95 15.82
N GLY A 257 4.12 9.48 15.77
CA GLY A 257 5.24 9.07 16.63
C GLY A 257 5.84 7.72 16.20
N ALA A 258 5.67 7.35 14.95
CA ALA A 258 6.28 6.16 14.36
C ALA A 258 7.76 6.37 14.00
N SER A 259 8.46 5.28 13.71
CA SER A 259 9.90 5.33 13.49
C SER A 259 10.28 5.88 12.12
N PHE A 260 11.28 6.76 12.08
CA PHE A 260 11.99 7.08 10.84
C PHE A 260 13.09 6.02 10.59
N SER A 261 12.95 5.25 9.53
CA SER A 261 13.75 4.04 9.30
C SER A 261 15.27 4.26 9.32
N PRO A 262 15.86 5.32 8.74
CA PRO A 262 17.28 5.55 8.82
C PRO A 262 17.82 5.71 10.25
N LEU A 263 17.03 6.34 11.15
CA LEU A 263 17.42 6.49 12.56
C LEU A 263 17.21 5.20 13.33
N ARG A 264 16.06 4.56 13.14
CA ARG A 264 15.74 3.32 13.81
C ARG A 264 16.72 2.20 13.47
N ASN A 265 17.14 2.06 12.21
CA ASN A 265 18.08 1.03 11.77
C ASN A 265 19.44 1.09 12.50
N ARG A 266 19.78 2.23 13.12
CA ARG A 266 21.01 2.38 13.90
C ARG A 266 20.93 1.77 15.30
N THR A 267 19.72 1.62 15.84
CA THR A 267 19.51 1.24 17.25
C THR A 267 18.56 0.06 17.44
N GLN A 268 17.85 -0.34 16.39
CA GLN A 268 16.86 -1.42 16.47
C GLN A 268 17.54 -2.78 16.60
N ARG A 269 17.07 -3.59 17.56
CA ARG A 269 17.41 -5.01 17.68
C ARG A 269 16.56 -5.81 16.69
N ASP A 270 17.02 -7.02 16.34
CA ASP A 270 16.32 -7.91 15.39
C ASP A 270 14.91 -8.30 15.85
N SER A 271 14.66 -8.36 17.16
CA SER A 271 13.35 -8.69 17.75
C SER A 271 12.41 -7.49 17.92
N ASP A 272 12.88 -6.26 17.70
CA ASP A 272 12.06 -5.08 17.93
C ASP A 272 10.99 -4.93 16.84
N PRO A 273 9.72 -4.60 17.18
CA PRO A 273 8.67 -4.30 16.22
C PRO A 273 9.05 -3.16 15.27
N HIS A 274 8.50 -3.17 14.07
CA HIS A 274 8.88 -2.17 13.06
C HIS A 274 8.42 -0.75 13.40
N ASN A 275 7.37 -0.58 14.19
CA ASN A 275 6.76 0.70 14.52
C ASN A 275 6.49 1.54 13.25
N ILE A 276 5.83 0.93 12.26
CA ILE A 276 5.34 1.64 11.07
C ILE A 276 4.13 2.47 11.48
N GLY A 277 4.06 3.68 10.95
CA GLY A 277 2.91 4.56 11.18
C GLY A 277 2.05 4.70 9.93
N HIS A 278 0.77 4.92 10.16
CA HIS A 278 -0.25 5.13 9.14
C HIS A 278 -1.11 6.34 9.48
N PHE A 279 -1.67 6.95 8.46
CA PHE A 279 -2.57 8.10 8.58
C PHE A 279 -3.81 7.84 7.74
N PHE A 280 -4.98 8.12 8.32
CA PHE A 280 -6.28 7.95 7.71
C PHE A 280 -7.06 9.26 7.90
N MET A 281 -7.61 9.79 6.80
CA MET A 281 -8.49 10.96 6.83
C MET A 281 -9.78 10.62 6.09
N ALA A 282 -10.91 11.03 6.66
CA ALA A 282 -12.20 11.00 5.99
C ALA A 282 -12.81 12.40 5.98
N ILE A 283 -13.43 12.79 4.87
CA ILE A 283 -14.16 14.05 4.69
C ILE A 283 -15.57 13.70 4.23
N ASP A 284 -16.57 14.25 4.91
CA ASP A 284 -17.97 14.17 4.49
C ASP A 284 -18.25 15.25 3.43
N PRO A 285 -18.52 14.92 2.15
CA PRO A 285 -18.88 15.92 1.16
C PRO A 285 -20.11 16.74 1.56
N GLY A 286 -21.05 16.13 2.29
CA GLY A 286 -22.27 16.77 2.77
C GLY A 286 -22.03 17.94 3.74
N ALA A 287 -20.82 18.04 4.34
CA ALA A 287 -20.44 19.20 5.13
C ALA A 287 -20.12 20.45 4.28
N PHE A 288 -19.97 20.31 2.95
CA PHE A 288 -19.57 21.38 2.03
C PHE A 288 -20.59 21.60 0.89
N ARG A 289 -21.34 20.59 0.52
CA ARG A 289 -22.25 20.58 -0.64
C ARG A 289 -23.58 19.95 -0.26
N ASP A 290 -24.63 20.28 -1.01
CA ASP A 290 -25.89 19.57 -0.88
C ASP A 290 -25.77 18.09 -1.27
N ALA A 291 -26.64 17.25 -0.72
CA ALA A 291 -26.55 15.80 -0.87
C ALA A 291 -26.59 15.37 -2.33
N GLY A 292 -25.58 14.67 -2.80
CA GLY A 292 -25.46 14.14 -4.15
C GLY A 292 -24.86 15.10 -5.19
N ASP A 293 -24.66 16.39 -4.87
CA ASP A 293 -24.09 17.38 -5.78
C ASP A 293 -22.59 17.11 -6.02
N PHE A 294 -21.87 16.76 -4.95
CA PHE A 294 -20.46 16.41 -5.05
C PHE A 294 -20.24 15.21 -5.99
N GLU A 295 -21.00 14.15 -5.79
CA GLU A 295 -20.90 12.94 -6.59
C GLU A 295 -21.30 13.17 -8.04
N ALA A 296 -22.28 14.03 -8.30
CA ALA A 296 -22.71 14.40 -9.64
C ALA A 296 -21.64 15.22 -10.38
N ASP A 297 -21.04 16.21 -9.72
CA ASP A 297 -19.96 17.00 -10.30
C ASP A 297 -18.71 16.14 -10.55
N LEU A 298 -18.41 15.19 -9.66
CA LEU A 298 -17.30 14.25 -9.89
C LEU A 298 -17.56 13.31 -11.06
N ASP A 299 -18.80 12.87 -11.26
CA ASP A 299 -19.20 12.13 -12.47
C ASP A 299 -18.90 12.91 -13.74
N ASP A 300 -19.23 14.20 -13.77
CA ASP A 300 -18.98 15.06 -14.95
C ASP A 300 -17.47 15.23 -15.20
N VAL A 301 -16.66 15.35 -14.14
CA VAL A 301 -15.19 15.35 -14.27
C VAL A 301 -14.69 14.05 -14.87
N ILE A 302 -15.14 12.89 -14.37
CA ILE A 302 -14.74 11.58 -14.88
C ILE A 302 -15.17 11.40 -16.34
N ASP A 303 -16.39 11.79 -16.68
CA ASP A 303 -16.93 11.69 -18.05
C ASP A 303 -16.12 12.55 -19.04
N VAL A 304 -15.73 13.76 -18.66
CA VAL A 304 -14.86 14.63 -19.46
C VAL A 304 -13.48 14.00 -19.68
N LEU A 305 -12.90 13.42 -18.63
CA LEU A 305 -11.61 12.74 -18.73
C LEU A 305 -11.70 11.52 -19.66
N HIS A 306 -12.70 10.66 -19.50
CA HIS A 306 -12.92 9.50 -20.38
C HIS A 306 -13.21 9.91 -21.84
N GLY A 307 -13.90 11.04 -22.04
CA GLY A 307 -14.23 11.61 -23.34
C GLY A 307 -13.07 12.30 -24.05
N ALA A 308 -11.90 12.47 -23.41
CA ALA A 308 -10.76 13.15 -23.99
C ALA A 308 -10.26 12.43 -25.25
N LYS A 309 -9.72 13.21 -26.22
CA LYS A 309 -9.19 12.67 -27.48
C LYS A 309 -8.10 11.63 -27.21
N ARG A 310 -8.29 10.43 -27.72
CA ARG A 310 -7.33 9.33 -27.59
C ARG A 310 -6.11 9.55 -28.48
N VAL A 311 -4.92 9.24 -27.98
CA VAL A 311 -3.67 9.18 -28.77
C VAL A 311 -3.69 7.92 -29.65
N ASP A 312 -4.09 6.80 -29.07
CA ASP A 312 -4.30 5.52 -29.73
C ASP A 312 -5.80 5.18 -29.67
N PRO A 313 -6.50 5.06 -30.83
CA PRO A 313 -7.94 4.73 -30.86
C PRO A 313 -8.29 3.40 -30.17
N THR A 314 -7.34 2.47 -30.07
CA THR A 314 -7.53 1.15 -29.45
C THR A 314 -7.43 1.19 -27.92
N GLN A 315 -6.89 2.27 -27.35
CA GLN A 315 -6.71 2.43 -25.91
C GLN A 315 -7.70 3.46 -25.37
N PRO A 316 -8.53 3.12 -24.37
CA PRO A 316 -9.38 4.10 -23.72
C PRO A 316 -8.52 5.07 -22.87
N VAL A 317 -8.98 6.30 -22.72
CA VAL A 317 -8.44 7.18 -21.68
C VAL A 317 -8.89 6.63 -20.33
N MET A 318 -7.93 6.42 -19.42
CA MET A 318 -8.16 5.84 -18.11
C MET A 318 -8.15 6.91 -17.03
N VAL A 319 -9.05 6.77 -16.07
CA VAL A 319 -9.03 7.52 -14.81
C VAL A 319 -8.48 6.62 -13.71
N ALA A 320 -7.87 7.20 -12.68
CA ALA A 320 -7.32 6.43 -11.57
C ALA A 320 -8.40 5.54 -10.93
N GLY A 321 -8.11 4.23 -10.83
CA GLY A 321 -9.03 3.18 -10.40
C GLY A 321 -9.60 2.31 -11.52
N ASP A 322 -9.59 2.78 -12.78
CA ASP A 322 -10.09 1.97 -13.91
C ASP A 322 -9.27 0.72 -14.19
N PRO A 323 -7.92 0.78 -14.24
CA PRO A 323 -7.09 -0.42 -14.46
C PRO A 323 -7.33 -1.47 -13.40
N GLU A 324 -7.40 -1.06 -12.14
CA GLU A 324 -7.62 -1.94 -10.99
C GLU A 324 -9.02 -2.57 -11.03
N ARG A 325 -10.03 -1.82 -11.45
CA ARG A 325 -11.40 -2.31 -11.59
C ARG A 325 -11.53 -3.35 -12.70
N LEU A 326 -10.90 -3.10 -13.85
CA LEU A 326 -10.89 -4.03 -14.99
C LEU A 326 -10.16 -5.32 -14.62
N THR A 327 -8.98 -5.21 -14.01
CA THR A 327 -8.21 -6.36 -13.52
C THR A 327 -8.99 -7.16 -12.48
N ARG A 328 -9.70 -6.48 -11.58
CA ARG A 328 -10.53 -7.15 -10.57
C ARG A 328 -11.65 -7.98 -11.20
N ALA A 329 -12.34 -7.45 -12.20
CA ALA A 329 -13.39 -8.18 -12.90
C ALA A 329 -12.82 -9.43 -13.60
N GLU A 330 -11.71 -9.29 -14.31
CA GLU A 330 -11.02 -10.42 -14.95
C GLU A 330 -10.59 -11.48 -13.92
N ARG A 331 -9.97 -11.07 -12.81
CA ARG A 331 -9.43 -12.02 -11.82
C ARG A 331 -10.51 -12.71 -10.99
N LEU A 332 -11.67 -12.10 -10.82
CA LEU A 332 -12.82 -12.78 -10.22
C LEU A 332 -13.35 -13.91 -11.12
N GLU A 333 -13.31 -13.74 -12.43
CA GLU A 333 -13.78 -14.73 -13.40
C GLU A 333 -12.70 -15.80 -13.65
N GLN A 334 -11.46 -15.39 -13.88
CA GLN A 334 -10.39 -16.26 -14.37
C GLN A 334 -9.41 -16.75 -13.30
N GLY A 335 -9.53 -16.24 -12.07
CA GLY A 335 -8.56 -16.47 -10.99
C GLY A 335 -7.36 -15.52 -11.04
N VAL A 336 -6.67 -15.42 -9.91
CA VAL A 336 -5.47 -14.60 -9.72
C VAL A 336 -4.24 -15.34 -10.26
N PRO A 337 -3.40 -14.73 -11.12
CA PRO A 337 -2.17 -15.35 -11.59
C PRO A 337 -1.13 -15.40 -10.46
N ILE A 338 -0.66 -16.60 -10.13
CA ILE A 338 0.41 -16.79 -9.15
C ILE A 338 1.60 -17.48 -9.85
N PRO A 339 2.81 -16.84 -9.85
CA PRO A 339 4.02 -17.45 -10.42
C PRO A 339 4.45 -18.71 -9.68
N ASP A 340 5.09 -19.65 -10.37
CA ASP A 340 5.48 -20.94 -9.80
C ASP A 340 6.51 -20.81 -8.67
N ASP A 341 7.43 -19.85 -8.79
CA ASP A 341 8.39 -19.54 -7.71
C ASP A 341 7.69 -19.09 -6.43
N LEU A 342 6.62 -18.28 -6.56
CA LEU A 342 5.82 -17.87 -5.42
C LEU A 342 5.04 -19.05 -4.83
N ILE A 343 4.48 -19.94 -5.66
CA ILE A 343 3.84 -21.19 -5.20
C ILE A 343 4.82 -22.02 -4.36
N THR A 344 6.07 -22.13 -4.78
CA THR A 344 7.11 -22.85 -4.02
C THR A 344 7.35 -22.22 -2.64
N GLN A 345 7.45 -20.89 -2.58
CA GLN A 345 7.59 -20.17 -1.31
C GLN A 345 6.36 -20.35 -0.41
N LEU A 346 5.14 -20.23 -0.99
CA LEU A 346 3.90 -20.43 -0.26
C LEU A 346 3.77 -21.84 0.32
N ARG A 347 4.17 -22.89 -0.43
CA ARG A 347 4.21 -24.26 0.09
C ARG A 347 5.10 -24.37 1.32
N SER A 348 6.25 -23.71 1.33
CA SER A 348 7.16 -23.69 2.48
C SER A 348 6.52 -23.04 3.71
N VAL A 349 5.85 -21.90 3.52
CA VAL A 349 5.13 -21.19 4.62
C VAL A 349 3.99 -22.04 5.17
N VAL A 350 3.18 -22.63 4.29
CA VAL A 350 2.02 -23.47 4.64
C VAL A 350 2.45 -24.72 5.41
N ALA A 351 3.51 -25.40 4.93
CA ALA A 351 4.07 -26.56 5.62
C ALA A 351 4.59 -26.20 7.01
N ALA A 352 5.27 -25.07 7.14
CA ALA A 352 5.80 -24.57 8.38
C ALA A 352 4.70 -24.11 9.38
N ALA A 353 3.55 -23.70 8.88
CA ALA A 353 2.35 -23.39 9.66
C ALA A 353 1.53 -24.66 10.00
N SER A 354 1.90 -25.83 9.47
CA SER A 354 1.21 -27.11 9.66
C SER A 354 -0.27 -27.08 9.23
N VAL A 355 -0.58 -26.41 8.12
CA VAL A 355 -1.94 -26.33 7.55
C VAL A 355 -1.97 -26.96 6.14
N PRO A 356 -3.14 -27.42 5.64
CA PRO A 356 -3.28 -27.92 4.27
C PRO A 356 -2.95 -26.85 3.23
N PHE A 357 -2.30 -27.27 2.13
CA PHE A 357 -2.10 -26.41 0.95
C PHE A 357 -3.31 -26.54 0.01
N VAL A 358 -4.03 -25.44 -0.22
CA VAL A 358 -5.30 -25.43 -0.96
C VAL A 358 -5.24 -24.63 -2.28
N LEU A 359 -4.09 -24.10 -2.63
CA LEU A 359 -3.87 -23.35 -3.88
C LEU A 359 -3.55 -24.35 -5.02
N ALA A 360 -4.53 -25.06 -5.53
CA ALA A 360 -4.35 -26.06 -6.58
C ALA A 360 -5.37 -25.87 -7.70
#